data_6b64163e4455a02545047edb33132b62
#
_entry.id   6b64163e4455a02545047edb33132b62
#
_cell.length_a   1.000
_cell.length_b   1.000
_cell.length_c   1.000
_cell.angle_alpha   90.00
_cell.angle_beta   90.00
_cell.angle_gamma   90.00
#
_symmetry.space_group_name_H-M   'P 1'
#
loop_
_entity.id
_entity.type
_entity.pdbx_description
1 polymer ?
#
loop_
_entity_poly.entity_id
_entity_poly.type
_entity_poly.pdbx_seq_one_letter_code
_entity_poly.pdbx_strand_id
1 'polypeptide(L)'
;MKIQVNKKAITFKLQSTSGKVFNLSDVKNGLVVYFYPKDNTPGCTLETKDFSLLYKKFKSLKYEVVGISKDNMESHIKFKKKFKVPFQLLSDEKIEVQKKYGIWGPKSFMGKKFMGTIRSTIVIDKGKIIKVWSNVRVKDHAKEVLNFIKSSK
;
A
#
# COMPACT_ATOMS: atom_id res chain seq x y z
N MET A 1 5.60 8.00 12.52
CA MET A 1 4.75 6.81 12.32
C MET A 1 4.42 6.13 13.64
N LYS A 2 3.23 5.59 13.74
CA LYS A 2 2.77 4.87 14.94
C LYS A 2 3.12 3.38 14.91
N ILE A 3 3.67 2.91 13.81
CA ILE A 3 4.06 1.52 13.62
C ILE A 3 5.58 1.39 13.68
N GLN A 4 6.06 0.21 14.06
CA GLN A 4 7.49 -0.05 14.19
C GLN A 4 7.85 -1.42 13.64
N VAL A 5 9.05 -1.51 13.07
CA VAL A 5 9.64 -2.78 12.62
C VAL A 5 9.77 -3.71 13.82
N ASN A 6 9.50 -4.98 13.58
CA ASN A 6 9.51 -6.07 14.57
C ASN A 6 8.33 -6.06 15.54
N LYS A 7 7.35 -5.18 15.33
CA LYS A 7 6.13 -5.14 16.12
C LYS A 7 4.97 -5.72 15.31
N LYS A 8 3.95 -6.18 16.00
CA LYS A 8 2.73 -6.71 15.38
C LYS A 8 2.04 -5.59 14.58
N ALA A 9 1.58 -5.89 13.37
CA ALA A 9 0.85 -4.95 12.56
C ALA A 9 -0.51 -4.63 13.19
N ILE A 10 -0.95 -3.37 13.06
CA ILE A 10 -2.26 -2.94 13.53
C ILE A 10 -3.31 -3.52 12.60
N THR A 11 -4.25 -4.30 13.11
CA THR A 11 -5.29 -4.92 12.28
C THR A 11 -6.25 -3.88 11.71
N PHE A 12 -6.80 -4.16 10.53
CA PHE A 12 -7.78 -3.29 9.90
C PHE A 12 -8.69 -4.07 8.96
N LYS A 13 -9.83 -3.48 8.64
CA LYS A 13 -10.77 -3.99 7.65
C LYS A 13 -11.14 -2.85 6.72
N LEU A 14 -11.06 -3.07 5.43
CA LEU A 14 -11.41 -2.07 4.41
C LEU A 14 -12.14 -2.70 3.24
N GLN A 15 -13.01 -1.93 2.60
CA GLN A 15 -13.65 -2.35 1.36
C GLN A 15 -12.59 -2.53 0.28
N SER A 16 -12.76 -3.54 -0.55
CA SER A 16 -11.81 -3.94 -1.57
C SER A 16 -12.47 -4.01 -2.95
N THR A 17 -11.67 -3.83 -3.98
CA THR A 17 -12.11 -4.01 -5.37
C THR A 17 -12.55 -5.45 -5.66
N SER A 18 -12.28 -6.40 -4.77
CA SER A 18 -12.79 -7.78 -4.89
C SER A 18 -14.30 -7.88 -4.62
N GLY A 19 -14.91 -6.81 -4.11
CA GLY A 19 -16.31 -6.82 -3.69
C GLY A 19 -16.50 -7.31 -2.25
N LYS A 20 -15.44 -7.73 -1.60
CA LYS A 20 -15.47 -8.22 -0.21
C LYS A 20 -14.64 -7.31 0.68
N VAL A 21 -14.88 -7.37 1.99
CA VAL A 21 -14.06 -6.65 2.96
C VAL A 21 -12.70 -7.36 3.07
N PHE A 22 -11.62 -6.60 2.91
CA PHE A 22 -10.27 -7.09 3.17
C PHE A 22 -10.00 -6.96 4.68
N ASN A 23 -9.60 -8.06 5.30
CA ASN A 23 -9.28 -8.09 6.73
C ASN A 23 -7.82 -8.54 6.89
N LEU A 24 -6.99 -7.67 7.46
CA LEU A 24 -5.57 -7.99 7.65
C LEU A 24 -5.39 -9.28 8.46
N SER A 25 -6.27 -9.53 9.43
CA SER A 25 -6.19 -10.73 10.28
C SER A 25 -6.32 -12.04 9.49
N ASP A 26 -6.88 -12.00 8.28
CA ASP A 26 -7.04 -13.19 7.44
C ASP A 26 -5.79 -13.51 6.62
N VAL A 27 -4.82 -12.61 6.58
CA VAL A 27 -3.59 -12.81 5.82
C VAL A 27 -2.62 -13.65 6.66
N LYS A 28 -2.31 -14.86 6.18
CA LYS A 28 -1.48 -15.81 6.94
C LYS A 28 -0.01 -15.77 6.57
N ASN A 29 0.31 -15.35 5.37
CA ASN A 29 1.68 -15.27 4.85
C ASN A 29 2.13 -13.82 4.78
N GLY A 30 2.91 -13.48 3.76
CA GLY A 30 3.42 -12.14 3.58
C GLY A 30 2.44 -11.19 2.91
N LEU A 31 2.57 -9.90 3.22
CA LEU A 31 1.75 -8.85 2.63
C LEU A 31 2.59 -7.60 2.43
N VAL A 32 2.52 -7.04 1.23
CA VAL A 32 3.04 -5.71 0.93
C VAL A 32 1.85 -4.75 0.88
N VAL A 33 1.87 -3.72 1.71
CA VAL A 33 0.84 -2.67 1.72
C VAL A 33 1.51 -1.38 1.30
N TYR A 34 1.08 -0.79 0.18
CA TYR A 34 1.57 0.53 -0.18
C TYR A 34 0.42 1.55 -0.09
N PHE A 35 0.70 2.65 0.60
CA PHE A 35 -0.25 3.75 0.77
C PHE A 35 0.13 4.86 -0.20
N TYR A 36 -0.85 5.33 -0.98
CA TYR A 36 -0.61 6.35 -1.99
C TYR A 36 -1.70 7.42 -1.94
N PRO A 37 -1.37 8.67 -2.38
CA PRO A 37 -2.30 9.80 -2.22
C PRO A 37 -3.58 9.72 -3.04
N LYS A 38 -3.53 9.34 -4.32
CA LYS A 38 -4.72 9.45 -5.16
C LYS A 38 -4.60 8.63 -6.45
N ASP A 39 -5.69 7.90 -6.77
CA ASP A 39 -5.79 7.15 -8.03
C ASP A 39 -5.57 8.06 -9.25
N ASN A 40 -5.01 7.49 -10.30
CA ASN A 40 -4.90 8.12 -11.62
C ASN A 40 -4.07 9.41 -11.64
N THR A 41 -3.18 9.60 -10.67
CA THR A 41 -2.15 10.65 -10.70
C THR A 41 -0.86 10.04 -11.24
N PRO A 42 0.06 10.85 -11.83
CA PRO A 42 1.25 10.28 -12.48
C PRO A 42 2.11 9.39 -11.58
N GLY A 43 2.45 9.85 -10.38
CA GLY A 43 3.30 9.09 -9.46
C GLY A 43 2.61 7.84 -8.94
N CYS A 44 1.34 7.94 -8.57
CA CYS A 44 0.58 6.79 -8.06
C CYS A 44 0.34 5.76 -9.16
N THR A 45 0.11 6.21 -10.39
CA THR A 45 -0.06 5.31 -11.53
C THR A 45 1.24 4.54 -11.80
N LEU A 46 2.38 5.22 -11.80
CA LEU A 46 3.67 4.56 -12.00
C LEU A 46 3.95 3.54 -10.90
N GLU A 47 3.73 3.90 -9.65
CA GLU A 47 3.93 2.99 -8.52
C GLU A 47 3.07 1.74 -8.66
N THR A 48 1.79 1.92 -8.96
CA THR A 48 0.85 0.82 -9.12
C THR A 48 1.23 -0.08 -10.30
N LYS A 49 1.64 0.51 -11.42
CA LYS A 49 2.11 -0.26 -12.59
C LYS A 49 3.37 -1.05 -12.27
N ASP A 50 4.30 -0.47 -11.53
CA ASP A 50 5.54 -1.15 -11.15
C ASP A 50 5.26 -2.35 -10.25
N PHE A 51 4.40 -2.20 -9.23
CA PHE A 51 3.98 -3.33 -8.42
C PHE A 51 3.23 -4.38 -9.23
N SER A 52 2.39 -3.94 -10.18
CA SER A 52 1.65 -4.86 -11.05
C SER A 52 2.57 -5.72 -11.90
N LEU A 53 3.62 -5.12 -12.46
CA LEU A 53 4.61 -5.86 -13.27
C LEU A 53 5.35 -6.91 -12.46
N LEU A 54 5.57 -6.66 -11.18
CA LEU A 54 6.30 -7.56 -10.28
C LEU A 54 5.39 -8.47 -9.46
N TYR A 55 4.09 -8.36 -9.63
CA TYR A 55 3.12 -9.07 -8.78
C TYR A 55 3.34 -10.58 -8.75
N LYS A 56 3.57 -11.21 -9.90
CA LYS A 56 3.80 -12.66 -9.95
C LYS A 56 5.04 -13.05 -9.15
N LYS A 57 6.07 -12.21 -9.15
CA LYS A 57 7.30 -12.45 -8.39
C LYS A 57 7.03 -12.35 -6.89
N PHE A 58 6.24 -11.36 -6.45
CA PHE A 58 5.81 -11.28 -5.05
C PHE A 58 5.04 -12.54 -4.65
N LYS A 59 4.09 -12.96 -5.48
CA LYS A 59 3.29 -14.15 -5.20
C LYS A 59 4.14 -15.41 -5.11
N SER A 60 5.16 -15.54 -5.94
CA SER A 60 6.07 -16.69 -5.88
C SER A 60 6.84 -16.76 -4.55
N LEU A 61 7.00 -15.62 -3.88
CA LEU A 61 7.62 -15.54 -2.56
C LEU A 61 6.60 -15.61 -1.42
N LYS A 62 5.33 -15.92 -1.75
CA LYS A 62 4.20 -16.00 -0.82
C LYS A 62 3.83 -14.65 -0.21
N TYR A 63 3.98 -13.58 -0.99
CA TYR A 63 3.57 -12.23 -0.61
C TYR A 63 2.42 -11.76 -1.48
N GLU A 64 1.34 -11.31 -0.85
CA GLU A 64 0.26 -10.59 -1.53
C GLU A 64 0.61 -9.11 -1.57
N VAL A 65 0.01 -8.36 -2.49
CA VAL A 65 0.19 -6.91 -2.60
C VAL A 65 -1.19 -6.26 -2.56
N VAL A 66 -1.33 -5.19 -1.78
CA VAL A 66 -2.53 -4.37 -1.78
C VAL A 66 -2.13 -2.89 -1.77
N GLY A 67 -2.90 -2.07 -2.49
CA GLY A 67 -2.74 -0.62 -2.46
C GLY A 67 -3.87 0.00 -1.65
N ILE A 68 -3.57 1.03 -0.88
CA ILE A 68 -4.55 1.74 -0.05
C ILE A 68 -4.47 3.23 -0.33
N SER A 69 -5.61 3.86 -0.58
CA SER A 69 -5.73 5.31 -0.64
C SER A 69 -7.08 5.75 -0.08
N LYS A 70 -7.29 7.05 0.02
CA LYS A 70 -8.57 7.60 0.47
C LYS A 70 -9.63 7.66 -0.62
N ASP A 71 -9.30 7.24 -1.84
CA ASP A 71 -10.26 7.23 -2.95
C ASP A 71 -11.42 6.29 -2.64
N ASN A 72 -12.59 6.59 -3.21
CA ASN A 72 -13.75 5.73 -3.04
C ASN A 72 -13.65 4.49 -3.93
N MET A 73 -14.55 3.54 -3.70
CA MET A 73 -14.51 2.26 -4.42
C MET A 73 -14.74 2.44 -5.92
N GLU A 74 -15.60 3.37 -6.33
CA GLU A 74 -15.83 3.65 -7.75
C GLU A 74 -14.53 4.06 -8.45
N SER A 75 -13.76 4.96 -7.83
CA SER A 75 -12.47 5.40 -8.33
C SER A 75 -11.50 4.21 -8.45
N HIS A 76 -11.40 3.40 -7.41
CA HIS A 76 -10.52 2.23 -7.38
C HIS A 76 -10.87 1.21 -8.47
N ILE A 77 -12.16 0.95 -8.67
CA ILE A 77 -12.60 0.01 -9.70
C ILE A 77 -12.21 0.51 -11.09
N LYS A 78 -12.41 1.79 -11.37
CA LYS A 78 -12.03 2.40 -12.64
C LYS A 78 -10.52 2.36 -12.85
N PHE A 79 -9.76 2.70 -11.82
CA PHE A 79 -8.29 2.73 -11.87
C PHE A 79 -7.73 1.31 -12.11
N LYS A 80 -8.24 0.33 -11.36
CA LYS A 80 -7.84 -1.07 -11.50
C LYS A 80 -8.12 -1.58 -12.92
N LYS A 81 -9.29 -1.27 -13.46
CA LYS A 81 -9.68 -1.70 -14.81
C LYS A 81 -8.81 -1.03 -15.88
N LYS A 82 -8.59 0.28 -15.74
CA LYS A 82 -7.83 1.06 -16.73
C LYS A 82 -6.39 0.54 -16.88
N PHE A 83 -5.75 0.19 -15.78
CA PHE A 83 -4.35 -0.23 -15.79
C PHE A 83 -4.17 -1.73 -15.58
N LYS A 84 -5.26 -2.50 -15.59
CA LYS A 84 -5.24 -3.96 -15.45
C LYS A 84 -4.44 -4.41 -14.22
N VAL A 85 -4.71 -3.76 -13.08
CA VAL A 85 -4.02 -4.05 -11.82
C VAL A 85 -4.41 -5.45 -11.32
N PRO A 86 -3.46 -6.35 -11.09
CA PRO A 86 -3.77 -7.74 -10.77
C PRO A 86 -4.12 -8.01 -9.29
N PHE A 87 -3.97 -7.01 -8.43
CA PHE A 87 -4.20 -7.16 -7.00
C PHE A 87 -5.31 -6.21 -6.52
N GLN A 88 -5.70 -6.34 -5.26
CA GLN A 88 -6.79 -5.55 -4.70
C GLN A 88 -6.33 -4.14 -4.34
N LEU A 89 -7.22 -3.17 -4.59
CA LEU A 89 -7.10 -1.82 -4.08
C LEU A 89 -8.14 -1.63 -2.99
N LEU A 90 -7.72 -1.04 -1.87
CA LEU A 90 -8.55 -0.89 -0.68
C LEU A 90 -8.88 0.59 -0.47
N SER A 91 -10.14 0.85 -0.09
CA SER A 91 -10.64 2.21 0.08
C SER A 91 -10.66 2.61 1.55
N ASP A 92 -9.87 3.61 1.92
CA ASP A 92 -9.81 4.18 3.27
C ASP A 92 -10.36 5.61 3.24
N GLU A 93 -11.63 5.76 2.80
CA GLU A 93 -12.25 7.07 2.60
C GLU A 93 -12.21 7.95 3.84
N LYS A 94 -12.36 7.36 5.02
CA LYS A 94 -12.36 8.09 6.29
C LYS A 94 -10.97 8.27 6.87
N ILE A 95 -9.94 7.83 6.14
CA ILE A 95 -8.52 7.89 6.54
C ILE A 95 -8.24 7.27 7.93
N GLU A 96 -9.08 6.37 8.38
CA GLU A 96 -8.95 5.75 9.71
C GLU A 96 -7.69 4.89 9.81
N VAL A 97 -7.42 4.07 8.79
CA VAL A 97 -6.24 3.20 8.76
C VAL A 97 -4.98 4.04 8.63
N GLN A 98 -5.00 5.06 7.76
CA GLN A 98 -3.85 5.95 7.59
C GLN A 98 -3.50 6.65 8.89
N LYS A 99 -4.50 7.11 9.66
CA LYS A 99 -4.26 7.73 10.97
C LYS A 99 -3.73 6.73 11.99
N LYS A 100 -4.29 5.52 12.02
CA LYS A 100 -3.80 4.46 12.92
C LYS A 100 -2.33 4.13 12.67
N TYR A 101 -1.93 4.12 11.41
CA TYR A 101 -0.56 3.79 11.01
C TYR A 101 0.37 5.01 11.10
N GLY A 102 -0.18 6.21 11.33
CA GLY A 102 0.62 7.43 11.44
C GLY A 102 1.17 7.93 10.13
N ILE A 103 0.49 7.63 9.03
CA ILE A 103 0.92 8.04 7.68
C ILE A 103 0.04 9.13 7.06
N TRP A 104 -0.94 9.62 7.79
CA TRP A 104 -1.69 10.83 7.43
C TRP A 104 -1.05 11.99 8.18
N GLY A 105 -0.51 12.94 7.45
CA GLY A 105 0.24 14.01 8.10
C GLY A 105 0.46 15.20 7.19
N PRO A 106 1.22 16.20 7.70
CA PRO A 106 1.48 17.43 6.96
C PRO A 106 2.37 17.16 5.76
N LYS A 107 1.99 17.77 4.63
CA LYS A 107 2.73 17.73 3.36
C LYS A 107 2.90 19.14 2.85
N SER A 108 3.87 19.35 1.99
CA SER A 108 4.14 20.64 1.36
C SER A 108 4.26 20.44 -0.15
N PHE A 109 3.60 21.29 -0.93
CA PHE A 109 3.70 21.26 -2.39
C PHE A 109 3.56 22.70 -2.92
N MET A 110 4.57 23.14 -3.68
CA MET A 110 4.63 24.49 -4.26
C MET A 110 4.33 25.59 -3.24
N GLY A 111 4.95 25.48 -2.04
CA GLY A 111 4.81 26.47 -0.98
C GLY A 111 3.53 26.36 -0.16
N LYS A 112 2.62 25.48 -0.52
CA LYS A 112 1.37 25.25 0.23
C LYS A 112 1.53 24.05 1.16
N LYS A 113 1.04 24.22 2.40
CA LYS A 113 1.00 23.15 3.40
C LYS A 113 -0.41 22.58 3.48
N PHE A 114 -0.52 21.25 3.56
CA PHE A 114 -1.81 20.58 3.70
C PHE A 114 -1.62 19.23 4.37
N MET A 115 -2.72 18.64 4.83
CA MET A 115 -2.71 17.28 5.38
C MET A 115 -2.97 16.29 4.25
N GLY A 116 -2.24 15.20 4.23
CA GLY A 116 -2.40 14.20 3.18
C GLY A 116 -1.70 12.89 3.52
N THR A 117 -1.82 11.94 2.60
CA THR A 117 -1.16 10.64 2.72
C THR A 117 0.33 10.81 2.49
N ILE A 118 1.13 10.40 3.46
CA ILE A 118 2.57 10.29 3.30
C ILE A 118 2.82 8.95 2.60
N ARG A 119 3.27 9.00 1.34
CA ARG A 119 3.50 7.78 0.55
C ARG A 119 4.41 6.83 1.31
N SER A 120 3.89 5.65 1.63
CA SER A 120 4.57 4.70 2.49
C SER A 120 4.34 3.28 2.01
N THR A 121 5.30 2.40 2.25
CA THR A 121 5.16 0.97 1.99
C THR A 121 5.55 0.20 3.22
N ILE A 122 4.77 -0.82 3.56
CA ILE A 122 4.96 -1.64 4.74
C ILE A 122 5.00 -3.10 4.30
N VAL A 123 6.01 -3.84 4.74
CA VAL A 123 6.09 -5.28 4.50
C VAL A 123 5.75 -5.99 5.81
N ILE A 124 4.75 -6.85 5.74
CA ILE A 124 4.24 -7.62 6.88
C ILE A 124 4.45 -9.11 6.58
N ASP A 125 5.02 -9.83 7.52
CA ASP A 125 5.18 -11.27 7.40
C ASP A 125 4.57 -11.95 8.63
N LYS A 126 3.57 -12.79 8.38
CA LYS A 126 2.85 -13.51 9.45
C LYS A 126 2.37 -12.57 10.56
N GLY A 127 1.81 -11.44 10.17
CA GLY A 127 1.26 -10.46 11.10
C GLY A 127 2.26 -9.50 11.73
N LYS A 128 3.54 -9.63 11.41
CA LYS A 128 4.60 -8.80 11.99
C LYS A 128 5.20 -7.88 10.94
N ILE A 129 5.39 -6.62 11.29
CA ILE A 129 6.01 -5.64 10.40
C ILE A 129 7.51 -5.92 10.34
N ILE A 130 8.03 -6.16 9.12
CA ILE A 130 9.46 -6.45 8.96
C ILE A 130 10.21 -5.32 8.24
N LYS A 131 9.49 -4.40 7.59
CA LYS A 131 10.11 -3.24 6.95
C LYS A 131 9.08 -2.14 6.73
N VAL A 132 9.54 -0.90 6.83
CA VAL A 132 8.73 0.31 6.58
C VAL A 132 9.55 1.27 5.73
N TRP A 133 8.96 1.78 4.65
CA TRP A 133 9.50 2.91 3.89
C TRP A 133 8.53 4.07 4.03
N SER A 134 9.03 5.24 4.39
CA SER A 134 8.25 6.46 4.51
C SER A 134 8.76 7.49 3.50
N ASN A 135 7.91 8.42 3.08
CA ASN A 135 8.26 9.43 2.07
C ASN A 135 8.83 8.79 0.81
N VAL A 136 8.16 7.76 0.31
CA VAL A 136 8.61 6.95 -0.80
C VAL A 136 8.76 7.78 -2.08
N ARG A 137 9.88 7.57 -2.77
CA ARG A 137 10.07 8.02 -4.14
C ARG A 137 9.74 6.84 -5.04
N VAL A 138 8.87 7.06 -6.01
CA VAL A 138 8.28 5.97 -6.80
C VAL A 138 9.28 5.23 -7.67
N LYS A 139 10.26 5.94 -8.24
CA LYS A 139 11.24 5.34 -9.17
C LYS A 139 11.94 4.13 -8.51
N ASP A 140 11.83 2.98 -9.16
CA ASP A 140 12.46 1.71 -8.74
C ASP A 140 12.05 1.23 -7.34
N HIS A 141 11.01 1.83 -6.74
CA HIS A 141 10.60 1.47 -5.38
C HIS A 141 10.05 0.04 -5.30
N ALA A 142 9.17 -0.35 -6.22
CA ALA A 142 8.59 -1.71 -6.19
C ALA A 142 9.69 -2.77 -6.29
N LYS A 143 10.71 -2.51 -7.10
CA LYS A 143 11.87 -3.39 -7.23
C LYS A 143 12.68 -3.45 -5.94
N GLU A 144 12.84 -2.31 -5.27
CA GLU A 144 13.50 -2.23 -3.96
C GLU A 144 12.79 -3.09 -2.93
N VAL A 145 11.45 -3.03 -2.90
CA VAL A 145 10.63 -3.84 -2.00
C VAL A 145 10.81 -5.32 -2.29
N LEU A 146 10.76 -5.71 -3.56
CA LEU A 146 10.94 -7.10 -3.97
C LEU A 146 12.33 -7.61 -3.56
N ASN A 147 13.38 -6.81 -3.80
CA ASN A 147 14.75 -7.19 -3.44
C ASN A 147 14.91 -7.36 -1.92
N PHE A 148 14.27 -6.49 -1.13
CA PHE A 148 14.27 -6.64 0.32
C PHE A 148 13.67 -8.00 0.74
N ILE A 149 12.53 -8.37 0.17
CA ILE A 149 11.86 -9.63 0.49
C ILE A 149 12.73 -10.82 0.10
N LYS A 150 13.36 -10.78 -1.08
CA LYS A 150 14.27 -11.84 -1.53
C LYS A 150 15.44 -12.03 -0.57
N SER A 151 16.02 -10.92 -0.08
CA SER A 151 17.18 -10.99 0.80
C SER A 151 16.83 -11.41 2.23
N SER A 152 15.56 -11.31 2.61
CA SER A 152 15.10 -11.69 3.95
C SER A 152 14.69 -13.16 4.04
N LYS A 153 14.71 -13.86 2.92
CA LYS A 153 14.30 -15.29 2.84
C LYS A 153 15.46 -16.25 3.01
#